data_02240533b540f26c8d4a0d93ac3d51c3
#
_entry.id   02240533b540f26c8d4a0d93ac3d51c3
#
_cell.length_a   1.000
_cell.length_b   1.000
_cell.length_c   1.000
_cell.angle_alpha   90.00
_cell.angle_beta   90.00
_cell.angle_gamma   90.00
#
_symmetry.space_group_name_H-M   'P 1'
#
loop_
_entity.id
_entity.type
_entity.pdbx_description
1 polymer ?
#
loop_
_entity_poly.entity_id
_entity_poly.type
_entity_poly.pdbx_seq_one_letter_code
_entity_poly.pdbx_strand_id
1 'polypeptide(L)'
;MRTGACLSLFSICFVSFGAIAQEREVSLDREDASLPSALAGLRLSGFFVGSANYNSHIQMVPEFAGNAPVSSEPRRIDYRFDQFSLGVNKVFAPWLFAGASIEIERHGHRHSHGFDPDFGCPGTGQCIEQFGTESIDTEVSLHRFNLTAVAPLGNGLALSFGRFDTPFGYERHDAALNLTATTSELQRFGRPQSMTGLQAAYQFAPWLDAVAWLVNRWENETTEDPPEDNNRAKSVGGRLGVTPLQGGQLLNLGIGGFWGPEQDDDNAHARWIVDADLTWSASLPLLVAAEIVYGGESGVSFRRRGLPFAAAEVSDADAHWLGLYALAHYDIAPWLGVSFRYGAFRDVDGARTGVAQTLQSFTFASIFHLSELVPDLRPLGVTYARTRHHLDWVDLRLEYRLGHSNRPVFADVEPGIPITEASHTGHVVTAQLVVNY
;
A
#
# COMPACT_ATOMS: atom_id res chain seq x y z
N MET A 1 -26.35 -3.03 36.85
CA MET A 1 -24.88 -3.16 36.89
C MET A 1 -24.43 -4.34 36.07
N ARG A 2 -24.38 -4.23 34.74
CA ARG A 2 -23.79 -5.20 33.79
C ARG A 2 -23.69 -4.59 32.38
N THR A 3 -23.23 -3.34 32.27
CA THR A 3 -23.08 -2.63 30.99
C THR A 3 -21.62 -2.27 30.66
N GLY A 4 -20.66 -2.64 31.52
CA GLY A 4 -19.24 -2.28 31.34
C GLY A 4 -18.40 -3.27 30.53
N ALA A 5 -18.89 -4.49 30.27
CA ALA A 5 -18.06 -5.54 29.63
C ALA A 5 -18.16 -5.56 28.09
N CYS A 6 -19.18 -4.93 27.50
CA CYS A 6 -19.39 -4.95 26.05
C CYS A 6 -18.51 -3.95 25.28
N LEU A 7 -18.13 -2.83 25.92
CA LEU A 7 -17.25 -1.81 25.29
C LEU A 7 -15.80 -2.26 25.18
N SER A 8 -15.35 -3.16 26.09
CA SER A 8 -13.98 -3.69 26.04
C SER A 8 -13.75 -4.72 24.92
N LEU A 9 -14.79 -5.45 24.50
CA LEU A 9 -14.71 -6.42 23.41
C LEU A 9 -14.61 -5.72 22.02
N PHE A 10 -15.23 -4.56 21.87
CA PHE A 10 -15.14 -3.76 20.64
C PHE A 10 -13.73 -3.21 20.41
N SER A 11 -13.07 -2.73 21.46
CA SER A 11 -11.65 -2.31 21.38
C SER A 11 -10.71 -3.47 21.05
N ILE A 12 -11.04 -4.69 21.45
CA ILE A 12 -10.17 -5.86 21.27
C ILE A 12 -10.15 -6.35 19.83
N CYS A 13 -11.29 -6.39 19.11
CA CYS A 13 -11.35 -6.83 17.71
C CYS A 13 -10.66 -5.87 16.74
N PHE A 14 -10.66 -4.56 17.02
CA PHE A 14 -9.96 -3.58 16.18
C PHE A 14 -8.47 -3.43 16.53
N VAL A 15 -8.08 -3.71 17.76
CA VAL A 15 -6.67 -3.61 18.20
C VAL A 15 -5.80 -4.68 17.56
N SER A 16 -6.33 -5.87 17.24
CA SER A 16 -5.56 -6.97 16.63
C SER A 16 -5.26 -6.75 15.15
N PHE A 17 -6.13 -6.02 14.42
CA PHE A 17 -5.94 -5.70 13.00
C PHE A 17 -5.15 -4.42 12.76
N GLY A 18 -4.88 -3.67 13.77
CA GLY A 18 -4.41 -2.32 13.62
C GLY A 18 -3.66 -1.77 14.81
N ALA A 19 -2.70 -2.49 15.35
CA ALA A 19 -1.72 -1.78 16.19
C ALA A 19 -1.05 -0.63 15.42
N ILE A 20 -1.28 -0.55 14.10
CA ILE A 20 -0.68 0.41 13.19
C ILE A 20 -1.70 1.17 12.36
N ALA A 21 -2.81 0.54 11.96
CA ALA A 21 -3.91 1.23 11.30
C ALA A 21 -5.02 1.51 12.35
N GLN A 22 -4.81 2.45 13.24
CA GLN A 22 -5.94 3.14 13.82
C GLN A 22 -6.54 3.98 12.68
N GLU A 23 -7.47 3.35 11.94
CA GLU A 23 -8.42 4.12 11.16
C GLU A 23 -8.97 5.20 12.09
N ARG A 24 -8.88 6.44 11.66
CA ARG A 24 -9.53 7.57 12.34
C ARG A 24 -11.02 7.35 12.23
N GLU A 25 -11.58 6.65 13.20
CA GLU A 25 -13.01 6.55 13.31
C GLU A 25 -13.56 7.91 13.77
N VAL A 26 -14.12 8.65 12.84
CA VAL A 26 -15.02 9.74 13.19
C VAL A 26 -16.29 9.10 13.71
N SER A 27 -16.42 8.93 15.03
CA SER A 27 -17.69 8.53 15.62
C SER A 27 -18.63 9.73 15.55
N LEU A 28 -19.70 9.62 14.78
CA LEU A 28 -20.87 10.51 14.89
C LEU A 28 -21.65 10.14 16.17
N ASP A 29 -20.97 10.01 17.30
CA ASP A 29 -21.60 9.88 18.60
C ASP A 29 -22.15 11.26 19.05
N ARG A 30 -23.09 11.78 18.29
CA ARG A 30 -24.10 12.64 18.86
C ARG A 30 -25.20 11.71 19.40
N GLU A 31 -25.41 11.77 20.70
CA GLU A 31 -26.67 11.36 21.33
C GLU A 31 -27.84 12.21 20.79
N ASP A 32 -28.03 12.28 19.47
CA ASP A 32 -29.22 12.82 18.87
C ASP A 32 -30.23 11.69 18.75
N ALA A 33 -31.13 11.62 19.72
CA ALA A 33 -32.27 10.71 19.81
C ALA A 33 -33.24 10.78 18.59
N SER A 34 -32.83 11.38 17.47
CA SER A 34 -33.64 11.63 16.28
C SER A 34 -33.20 10.89 15.02
N LEU A 35 -32.06 10.19 15.03
CA LEU A 35 -31.67 9.43 13.85
C LEU A 35 -32.51 8.16 13.70
N PRO A 36 -33.01 7.85 12.49
CA PRO A 36 -33.69 6.58 12.24
C PRO A 36 -32.82 5.41 12.72
N SER A 37 -33.43 4.40 13.35
CA SER A 37 -32.72 3.22 13.86
C SER A 37 -31.88 2.51 12.79
N ALA A 38 -32.22 2.70 11.51
CA ALA A 38 -31.47 2.21 10.37
C ALA A 38 -30.06 2.85 10.22
N LEU A 39 -29.88 4.08 10.72
CA LEU A 39 -28.60 4.81 10.67
C LEU A 39 -27.78 4.66 11.97
N ALA A 40 -28.36 4.12 13.03
CA ALA A 40 -27.62 3.85 14.26
C ALA A 40 -26.47 2.88 13.99
N GLY A 41 -25.25 3.21 14.47
CA GLY A 41 -24.04 2.43 14.25
C GLY A 41 -23.46 2.51 12.82
N LEU A 42 -23.90 3.50 12.02
CA LEU A 42 -23.26 3.85 10.75
C LEU A 42 -22.11 4.83 11.03
N ARG A 43 -20.96 4.56 10.43
CA ARG A 43 -19.77 5.42 10.49
C ARG A 43 -19.29 5.70 9.07
N LEU A 44 -18.96 6.96 8.82
CA LEU A 44 -18.35 7.40 7.56
C LEU A 44 -16.91 7.80 7.84
N SER A 45 -16.04 7.48 6.92
CA SER A 45 -14.64 7.88 6.94
C SER A 45 -14.15 8.09 5.51
N GLY A 46 -13.12 8.86 5.33
CA GLY A 46 -12.53 9.03 4.02
C GLY A 46 -11.36 9.99 4.03
N PHE A 47 -10.75 10.12 2.86
CA PHE A 47 -9.65 11.05 2.66
C PHE A 47 -9.57 11.50 1.20
N PHE A 48 -8.88 12.61 1.02
CA PHE A 48 -8.48 13.13 -0.28
C PHE A 48 -6.98 13.35 -0.28
N VAL A 49 -6.30 12.95 -1.35
CA VAL A 49 -4.87 13.17 -1.56
C VAL A 49 -4.63 13.76 -2.94
N GLY A 50 -3.90 14.87 -2.97
CA GLY A 50 -3.46 15.50 -4.21
C GLY A 50 -2.03 15.96 -4.09
N SER A 51 -1.28 15.98 -5.19
CA SER A 51 0.14 16.32 -5.17
C SER A 51 0.60 17.18 -6.33
N ALA A 52 1.74 17.83 -6.11
CA ALA A 52 2.57 18.44 -7.14
C ALA A 52 3.92 17.73 -7.13
N ASN A 53 4.33 17.19 -8.27
CA ASN A 53 5.49 16.33 -8.38
C ASN A 53 6.48 16.86 -9.40
N TYR A 54 7.76 16.70 -9.11
CA TYR A 54 8.86 16.93 -10.03
C TYR A 54 9.76 15.70 -10.04
N ASN A 55 9.96 15.10 -11.21
CA ASN A 55 10.87 13.98 -11.43
C ASN A 55 12.02 14.42 -12.33
N SER A 56 13.26 14.13 -11.93
CA SER A 56 14.40 14.37 -12.82
C SER A 56 14.43 13.38 -13.99
N HIS A 57 14.03 12.14 -13.73
CA HIS A 57 13.98 11.03 -14.68
C HIS A 57 12.84 10.11 -14.29
N ILE A 58 12.29 9.38 -15.25
CA ILE A 58 11.27 8.38 -15.01
C ILE A 58 11.95 7.02 -14.81
N GLN A 59 11.55 6.28 -13.79
CA GLN A 59 11.99 4.91 -13.60
C GLN A 59 11.30 4.02 -14.64
N MET A 60 12.09 3.41 -15.52
CA MET A 60 11.61 2.43 -16.50
C MET A 60 11.33 1.10 -15.79
N VAL A 61 10.15 0.94 -15.26
CA VAL A 61 9.63 -0.32 -14.72
C VAL A 61 8.33 -0.64 -15.43
N PRO A 62 8.05 -1.92 -15.71
CA PRO A 62 6.74 -2.29 -16.23
C PRO A 62 5.63 -1.91 -15.26
N GLU A 63 4.49 -1.67 -15.74
CA GLU A 63 3.12 -1.35 -15.34
C GLU A 63 2.68 -1.38 -13.85
N PHE A 64 3.52 -1.79 -12.92
CA PHE A 64 3.17 -1.89 -11.49
C PHE A 64 3.55 -0.63 -10.71
N ALA A 65 3.08 0.50 -11.15
CA ALA A 65 3.36 1.77 -10.48
C ALA A 65 2.27 2.11 -9.45
N GLY A 66 2.10 1.29 -8.40
CA GLY A 66 1.31 1.70 -7.24
C GLY A 66 1.88 2.97 -6.62
N ASN A 67 1.03 3.89 -6.20
CA ASN A 67 1.24 5.09 -5.35
C ASN A 67 2.60 5.82 -5.38
N ALA A 68 3.47 5.58 -6.34
CA ALA A 68 4.58 6.48 -6.57
C ALA A 68 4.10 7.57 -7.52
N PRO A 69 4.24 8.85 -7.17
CA PRO A 69 4.00 9.91 -8.10
C PRO A 69 4.99 9.74 -9.26
N VAL A 70 4.51 9.15 -10.35
CA VAL A 70 5.25 9.08 -11.60
C VAL A 70 4.78 10.27 -12.41
N SER A 71 5.63 11.29 -12.56
CA SER A 71 5.37 12.34 -13.52
C SER A 71 5.40 11.74 -14.92
N SER A 72 4.40 12.01 -15.72
CA SER A 72 4.35 11.61 -17.12
C SER A 72 5.44 12.26 -17.96
N GLU A 73 5.91 13.41 -17.52
CA GLU A 73 6.94 14.18 -18.18
C GLU A 73 8.10 14.47 -17.22
N PRO A 74 9.31 14.00 -17.54
CA PRO A 74 10.48 14.33 -16.73
C PRO A 74 10.78 15.82 -16.79
N ARG A 75 11.38 16.37 -15.71
CA ARG A 75 11.80 17.76 -15.59
C ARG A 75 10.69 18.80 -15.64
N ARG A 76 9.42 18.38 -15.44
CA ARG A 76 8.26 19.28 -15.33
C ARG A 76 7.55 19.07 -14.00
N ILE A 77 6.86 20.12 -13.54
CA ILE A 77 5.98 20.01 -12.38
C ILE A 77 4.63 19.49 -12.90
N ASP A 78 4.20 18.38 -12.33
CA ASP A 78 2.90 17.77 -12.61
C ASP A 78 2.01 17.88 -11.38
N TYR A 79 0.78 18.38 -11.57
CA TYR A 79 -0.24 18.46 -10.53
C TYR A 79 -1.17 17.27 -10.67
N ARG A 80 -1.36 16.52 -9.59
CA ARG A 80 -2.13 15.29 -9.60
C ARG A 80 -3.20 15.27 -8.51
N PHE A 81 -4.31 14.67 -8.87
CA PHE A 81 -5.18 13.99 -7.95
C PHE A 81 -4.60 12.57 -7.76
N ASP A 82 -4.19 12.24 -6.55
CA ASP A 82 -3.57 10.93 -6.30
C ASP A 82 -4.64 9.90 -5.91
N GLN A 83 -5.42 10.20 -4.85
CA GLN A 83 -6.34 9.23 -4.28
C GLN A 83 -7.50 9.92 -3.55
N PHE A 84 -8.70 9.37 -3.67
CA PHE A 84 -9.86 9.71 -2.85
C PHE A 84 -10.49 8.41 -2.36
N SER A 85 -10.80 8.35 -1.07
CA SER A 85 -11.48 7.20 -0.49
C SER A 85 -12.71 7.66 0.31
N LEU A 86 -13.81 6.93 0.17
CA LEU A 86 -15.01 7.08 0.97
C LEU A 86 -15.41 5.73 1.55
N GLY A 87 -15.27 5.59 2.85
CA GLY A 87 -15.60 4.39 3.61
C GLY A 87 -16.92 4.50 4.36
N VAL A 88 -17.64 3.40 4.39
CA VAL A 88 -18.88 3.23 5.15
C VAL A 88 -18.75 1.98 6.00
N ASN A 89 -18.88 2.10 7.32
CA ASN A 89 -18.90 0.99 8.25
C ASN A 89 -20.24 0.91 8.97
N LYS A 90 -20.80 -0.27 9.11
CA LYS A 90 -22.09 -0.53 9.78
C LYS A 90 -21.96 -1.65 10.80
N VAL A 91 -22.32 -1.34 12.02
CA VAL A 91 -22.48 -2.33 13.10
C VAL A 91 -23.94 -2.78 13.11
N PHE A 92 -24.18 -4.05 12.81
CA PHE A 92 -25.53 -4.66 12.83
C PHE A 92 -25.84 -5.25 14.20
N ALA A 93 -24.83 -5.83 14.84
CA ALA A 93 -24.93 -6.43 16.17
C ALA A 93 -23.53 -6.41 16.82
N PRO A 94 -23.40 -6.62 18.14
CA PRO A 94 -22.09 -6.69 18.80
C PRO A 94 -21.11 -7.73 18.25
N TRP A 95 -21.62 -8.65 17.44
CA TRP A 95 -20.85 -9.74 16.83
C TRP A 95 -20.88 -9.73 15.28
N LEU A 96 -21.55 -8.72 14.65
CA LEU A 96 -21.71 -8.66 13.20
C LEU A 96 -21.56 -7.23 12.69
N PHE A 97 -20.61 -6.99 11.83
CA PHE A 97 -20.37 -5.69 11.18
C PHE A 97 -19.95 -5.86 9.73
N ALA A 98 -20.20 -4.85 8.93
CA ALA A 98 -19.74 -4.79 7.56
C ALA A 98 -19.13 -3.44 7.26
N GLY A 99 -18.17 -3.43 6.36
CA GLY A 99 -17.53 -2.24 5.85
C GLY A 99 -17.40 -2.29 4.33
N ALA A 100 -17.40 -1.13 3.71
CA ALA A 100 -17.07 -0.97 2.30
C ALA A 100 -16.39 0.38 2.10
N SER A 101 -15.42 0.45 1.20
CA SER A 101 -14.84 1.72 0.74
C SER A 101 -14.80 1.75 -0.77
N ILE A 102 -15.21 2.90 -1.31
CA ILE A 102 -15.04 3.24 -2.72
C ILE A 102 -13.79 4.09 -2.82
N GLU A 103 -12.97 3.79 -3.78
CA GLU A 103 -11.76 4.52 -4.06
C GLU A 103 -11.78 5.08 -5.48
N ILE A 104 -11.24 6.27 -5.61
CA ILE A 104 -10.95 6.90 -6.90
C ILE A 104 -9.46 7.13 -6.91
N GLU A 105 -8.77 6.47 -7.84
CA GLU A 105 -7.34 6.61 -8.04
C GLU A 105 -7.03 7.00 -9.47
N ARG A 106 -5.90 7.65 -9.63
CA ARG A 106 -5.36 7.96 -10.93
C ARG A 106 -4.23 6.99 -11.24
N HIS A 107 -4.47 6.07 -12.14
CA HIS A 107 -3.47 5.17 -12.64
C HIS A 107 -2.85 5.72 -13.92
N GLY A 108 -1.53 5.83 -13.94
CA GLY A 108 -0.79 6.08 -15.17
C GLY A 108 -0.51 4.75 -15.85
N HIS A 109 -1.34 4.36 -16.81
CA HIS A 109 -1.03 3.22 -17.68
C HIS A 109 -0.07 3.66 -18.77
N ARG A 110 1.13 3.10 -18.75
CA ARG A 110 1.97 3.07 -19.95
C ARG A 110 1.58 1.83 -20.73
N HIS A 111 0.72 2.00 -21.71
CA HIS A 111 0.57 0.97 -22.72
C HIS A 111 1.91 0.84 -23.45
N SER A 112 2.67 -0.19 -23.14
CA SER A 112 3.62 -0.71 -24.12
C SER A 112 2.74 -1.27 -25.23
N HIS A 113 2.54 -0.52 -26.30
CA HIS A 113 1.99 -1.12 -27.52
C HIS A 113 2.93 -2.30 -27.80
N GLY A 114 2.35 -3.50 -27.73
CA GLY A 114 3.06 -4.72 -28.04
C GLY A 114 3.79 -4.52 -29.35
N PHE A 115 4.94 -5.13 -29.47
CA PHE A 115 5.73 -5.21 -30.68
C PHE A 115 4.79 -5.39 -31.88
N ASP A 116 4.64 -4.34 -32.69
CA ASP A 116 3.98 -4.42 -33.98
C ASP A 116 5.03 -4.94 -34.97
N PRO A 117 4.97 -6.22 -35.37
CA PRO A 117 5.92 -6.80 -36.28
C PRO A 117 5.88 -6.13 -37.68
N ASP A 118 4.81 -5.37 -37.98
CA ASP A 118 4.63 -4.68 -39.27
C ASP A 118 5.26 -3.28 -39.29
N PHE A 119 5.67 -2.74 -38.16
CA PHE A 119 6.52 -1.54 -38.10
C PHE A 119 7.97 -1.94 -38.30
N GLY A 120 8.38 -1.94 -39.57
CA GLY A 120 9.70 -2.36 -40.02
C GLY A 120 10.83 -1.70 -39.22
N CYS A 121 11.66 -2.52 -38.60
CA CYS A 121 12.93 -2.08 -38.03
C CYS A 121 13.83 -1.56 -39.17
N PRO A 122 14.17 -0.27 -39.23
CA PRO A 122 15.06 0.21 -40.30
C PRO A 122 16.45 -0.39 -40.09
N GLY A 123 16.81 -1.39 -40.87
CA GLY A 123 18.18 -1.77 -41.25
C GLY A 123 19.26 -2.08 -40.19
N THR A 124 19.03 -1.89 -38.90
CA THR A 124 20.05 -2.05 -37.85
C THR A 124 19.74 -3.16 -36.84
N GLY A 125 18.65 -3.90 -36.99
CA GLY A 125 18.30 -5.03 -36.12
C GLY A 125 17.94 -4.67 -34.66
N GLN A 126 17.81 -3.40 -34.33
CA GLN A 126 17.37 -2.93 -33.01
C GLN A 126 15.97 -2.34 -33.15
N CYS A 127 14.98 -3.10 -32.70
CA CYS A 127 13.61 -2.60 -32.60
C CYS A 127 13.53 -1.65 -31.38
N ILE A 128 13.26 -0.38 -31.66
CA ILE A 128 12.99 0.61 -30.63
C ILE A 128 11.54 0.39 -30.20
N GLU A 129 11.31 -0.03 -28.95
CA GLU A 129 9.99 0.02 -28.37
C GLU A 129 9.54 1.49 -28.35
N GLN A 130 8.51 1.82 -29.15
CA GLN A 130 7.82 3.06 -28.96
C GLN A 130 7.03 2.94 -27.65
N PHE A 131 7.44 3.70 -26.66
CA PHE A 131 6.59 3.92 -25.50
C PHE A 131 5.36 4.70 -25.97
N GLY A 132 4.20 4.03 -25.97
CA GLY A 132 2.93 4.63 -26.38
C GLY A 132 2.57 5.83 -25.51
N THR A 133 1.65 6.61 -26.00
CA THR A 133 1.03 7.72 -25.27
C THR A 133 0.48 7.22 -23.95
N GLU A 134 0.89 7.87 -22.87
CA GLU A 134 0.35 7.63 -21.55
C GLU A 134 -1.16 7.93 -21.57
N SER A 135 -2.00 6.92 -21.37
CA SER A 135 -3.39 7.16 -21.00
C SER A 135 -3.44 7.34 -19.49
N ILE A 136 -3.95 8.48 -19.07
CA ILE A 136 -4.21 8.73 -17.66
C ILE A 136 -5.67 8.37 -17.43
N ASP A 137 -5.90 7.20 -16.88
CA ASP A 137 -7.24 6.77 -16.54
C ASP A 137 -7.52 7.05 -15.06
N THR A 138 -8.70 7.58 -14.81
CA THR A 138 -9.22 7.71 -13.45
C THR A 138 -10.09 6.48 -13.20
N GLU A 139 -9.66 5.64 -12.31
CA GLU A 139 -10.39 4.43 -11.94
C GLU A 139 -11.24 4.68 -10.69
N VAL A 140 -12.45 4.16 -10.71
CA VAL A 140 -13.35 4.11 -9.54
C VAL A 140 -13.50 2.66 -9.16
N SER A 141 -12.95 2.28 -8.01
CA SER A 141 -12.92 0.90 -7.57
C SER A 141 -13.62 0.68 -6.23
N LEU A 142 -14.16 -0.52 -6.01
CA LEU A 142 -14.57 -0.99 -4.70
C LEU A 142 -13.33 -1.55 -3.97
N HIS A 143 -12.58 -0.66 -3.33
CA HIS A 143 -11.27 -0.99 -2.76
C HIS A 143 -11.38 -2.02 -1.63
N ARG A 144 -12.25 -1.79 -0.66
CA ARG A 144 -12.52 -2.72 0.45
C ARG A 144 -14.00 -3.02 0.54
N PHE A 145 -14.33 -4.25 0.82
CA PHE A 145 -15.65 -4.65 1.27
C PHE A 145 -15.49 -5.89 2.15
N ASN A 146 -16.11 -5.87 3.31
CA ASN A 146 -16.04 -7.01 4.21
C ASN A 146 -17.31 -7.18 5.01
N LEU A 147 -17.62 -8.43 5.32
CA LEU A 147 -18.57 -8.83 6.32
C LEU A 147 -17.82 -9.62 7.37
N THR A 148 -17.84 -9.14 8.62
CA THR A 148 -17.12 -9.76 9.72
C THR A 148 -18.07 -10.21 10.81
N ALA A 149 -17.95 -11.47 11.19
CA ALA A 149 -18.67 -12.08 12.31
C ALA A 149 -17.68 -12.49 13.40
N VAL A 150 -17.99 -12.17 14.67
CA VAL A 150 -17.19 -12.57 15.82
C VAL A 150 -17.86 -13.74 16.53
N ALA A 151 -17.27 -14.91 16.39
CA ALA A 151 -17.72 -16.11 17.12
C ALA A 151 -17.27 -16.04 18.60
N PRO A 152 -18.11 -16.41 19.57
CA PRO A 152 -17.78 -16.35 21.00
C PRO A 152 -16.90 -17.54 21.43
N LEU A 153 -15.76 -17.71 20.77
CA LEU A 153 -14.76 -18.71 21.04
C LEU A 153 -13.57 -18.05 21.77
N GLY A 154 -13.36 -18.41 23.03
CA GLY A 154 -12.32 -17.83 23.86
C GLY A 154 -12.41 -16.30 23.93
N ASN A 155 -11.41 -15.61 23.44
CA ASN A 155 -11.36 -14.13 23.39
C ASN A 155 -12.15 -13.52 22.22
N GLY A 156 -12.82 -14.33 21.39
CA GLY A 156 -13.55 -13.91 20.21
C GLY A 156 -12.76 -14.21 18.93
N LEU A 157 -13.26 -15.16 18.12
CA LEU A 157 -12.71 -15.46 16.79
C LEU A 157 -13.42 -14.60 15.76
N ALA A 158 -12.71 -13.67 15.13
CA ALA A 158 -13.23 -12.86 14.04
C ALA A 158 -13.08 -13.61 12.71
N LEU A 159 -14.20 -13.78 12.00
CA LEU A 159 -14.25 -14.38 10.67
C LEU A 159 -14.74 -13.33 9.69
N SER A 160 -13.93 -12.99 8.69
CA SER A 160 -14.26 -12.00 7.69
C SER A 160 -14.32 -12.63 6.30
N PHE A 161 -15.26 -12.17 5.49
CA PHE A 161 -15.36 -12.47 4.07
C PHE A 161 -15.39 -11.16 3.30
N GLY A 162 -14.59 -11.07 2.23
CA GLY A 162 -14.52 -9.91 1.36
C GLY A 162 -13.12 -9.58 0.92
N ARG A 163 -12.89 -8.30 0.55
CA ARG A 163 -11.59 -7.75 0.19
C ARG A 163 -11.02 -6.96 1.36
N PHE A 164 -9.78 -7.25 1.70
CA PHE A 164 -9.06 -6.65 2.83
C PHE A 164 -7.60 -6.42 2.48
N ASP A 165 -7.02 -5.41 3.15
CA ASP A 165 -5.60 -5.09 2.98
C ASP A 165 -4.71 -6.16 3.62
N THR A 166 -3.49 -6.25 3.12
CA THR A 166 -2.48 -7.11 3.72
C THR A 166 -2.17 -6.70 5.16
N PRO A 167 -1.99 -7.64 6.09
CA PRO A 167 -1.59 -7.34 7.47
C PRO A 167 -0.08 -7.15 7.63
N PHE A 168 0.70 -7.23 6.55
CA PHE A 168 2.16 -7.11 6.58
C PHE A 168 2.61 -5.65 6.66
N GLY A 169 3.67 -5.40 7.41
CA GLY A 169 4.40 -4.16 7.47
C GLY A 169 3.63 -2.94 8.00
N TYR A 170 4.27 -1.78 7.88
CA TYR A 170 3.71 -0.49 8.29
C TYR A 170 3.09 0.27 7.11
N GLU A 171 3.74 0.26 5.93
CA GLU A 171 3.24 0.97 4.75
C GLU A 171 1.92 0.41 4.27
N ARG A 172 1.00 1.30 3.92
CA ARG A 172 -0.37 0.99 3.49
C ARG A 172 -0.61 1.42 2.06
N HIS A 173 -1.62 0.79 1.45
CA HIS A 173 -2.17 1.23 0.17
C HIS A 173 -2.74 2.65 0.29
N ASP A 174 -3.55 2.93 1.31
CA ASP A 174 -4.11 4.25 1.58
C ASP A 174 -2.98 5.28 1.79
N ALA A 175 -2.76 6.16 0.82
CA ALA A 175 -1.69 7.15 0.85
C ALA A 175 -1.80 8.08 2.07
N ALA A 176 -3.02 8.33 2.54
CA ALA A 176 -3.28 9.15 3.72
C ALA A 176 -2.68 8.56 5.00
N LEU A 177 -2.52 7.24 5.09
CA LEU A 177 -2.02 6.53 6.29
C LEU A 177 -0.49 6.46 6.35
N ASN A 178 0.21 6.80 5.28
CA ASN A 178 1.66 6.75 5.23
C ASN A 178 2.32 8.03 5.76
N LEU A 179 3.54 7.94 6.26
CA LEU A 179 4.35 9.05 6.76
C LEU A 179 5.28 9.64 5.69
N THR A 180 5.14 9.17 4.47
CA THR A 180 5.85 9.62 3.26
C THR A 180 4.85 9.70 2.12
N ALA A 181 5.08 10.58 1.16
CA ALA A 181 4.21 10.72 0.00
C ALA A 181 4.34 9.54 -0.97
N THR A 182 5.54 8.96 -1.03
CA THR A 182 5.82 7.76 -1.84
C THR A 182 5.97 6.53 -0.95
N THR A 183 5.73 5.34 -1.52
CA THR A 183 5.95 4.05 -0.84
C THR A 183 7.31 3.43 -1.18
N SER A 184 7.74 2.44 -0.40
CA SER A 184 8.98 1.69 -0.66
C SER A 184 8.84 0.77 -1.87
N GLU A 185 9.97 0.35 -2.41
CA GLU A 185 10.04 -0.67 -3.47
C GLU A 185 9.48 -2.02 -2.98
N LEU A 186 9.65 -2.33 -1.68
CA LEU A 186 9.09 -3.53 -1.09
C LEU A 186 7.55 -3.51 -1.17
N GLN A 187 6.91 -2.41 -0.76
CA GLN A 187 5.46 -2.23 -0.83
C GLN A 187 4.96 -2.41 -2.27
N ARG A 188 5.69 -1.90 -3.24
CA ARG A 188 5.30 -1.94 -4.66
C ARG A 188 5.47 -3.30 -5.30
N PHE A 189 6.55 -4.01 -5.01
CA PHE A 189 6.96 -5.19 -5.77
C PHE A 189 7.03 -6.46 -4.94
N GLY A 190 7.18 -6.36 -3.62
CA GLY A 190 7.61 -7.48 -2.78
C GLY A 190 6.48 -8.31 -2.16
N ARG A 191 5.29 -7.73 -1.97
CA ARG A 191 4.18 -8.36 -1.24
C ARG A 191 2.80 -7.96 -1.76
N PRO A 192 1.72 -8.71 -1.43
CA PRO A 192 0.36 -8.31 -1.79
C PRO A 192 -0.02 -7.00 -1.10
N GLN A 193 -0.82 -6.18 -1.76
CA GLN A 193 -1.41 -4.97 -1.18
C GLN A 193 -2.79 -5.26 -0.60
N SER A 194 -3.62 -5.97 -1.33
CA SER A 194 -4.93 -6.43 -0.90
C SER A 194 -5.17 -7.88 -1.31
N MET A 195 -6.23 -8.47 -0.77
CA MET A 195 -6.60 -9.86 -1.01
C MET A 195 -8.11 -10.02 -0.88
N THR A 196 -8.72 -10.86 -1.73
CA THR A 196 -10.16 -11.16 -1.66
C THR A 196 -10.39 -12.62 -1.26
N GLY A 197 -11.16 -12.84 -0.21
CA GLY A 197 -11.46 -14.18 0.27
C GLY A 197 -11.97 -14.26 1.70
N LEU A 198 -11.54 -15.29 2.41
CA LEU A 198 -11.84 -15.53 3.82
C LEU A 198 -10.63 -15.19 4.69
N GLN A 199 -10.89 -14.57 5.85
CA GLN A 199 -9.87 -14.26 6.83
C GLN A 199 -10.38 -14.66 8.23
N ALA A 200 -9.49 -15.22 9.04
CA ALA A 200 -9.74 -15.54 10.43
C ALA A 200 -8.68 -14.86 11.30
N ALA A 201 -9.11 -14.10 12.32
CA ALA A 201 -8.22 -13.44 13.25
C ALA A 201 -8.57 -13.79 14.69
N TYR A 202 -7.54 -14.04 15.50
CA TYR A 202 -7.70 -14.40 16.87
C TYR A 202 -6.61 -13.82 17.77
N GLN A 203 -7.02 -13.22 18.87
CA GLN A 203 -6.11 -12.75 19.91
C GLN A 203 -5.98 -13.80 21.02
N PHE A 204 -4.85 -14.48 21.09
CA PHE A 204 -4.58 -15.50 22.11
C PHE A 204 -4.34 -14.89 23.49
N ALA A 205 -3.66 -13.75 23.51
CA ALA A 205 -3.34 -12.96 24.70
C ALA A 205 -3.23 -11.48 24.33
N PRO A 206 -3.24 -10.54 25.28
CA PRO A 206 -3.05 -9.11 24.97
C PRO A 206 -1.79 -8.79 24.16
N TRP A 207 -0.80 -9.68 24.23
CA TRP A 207 0.51 -9.52 23.57
C TRP A 207 0.73 -10.48 22.39
N LEU A 208 -0.25 -11.36 22.06
CA LEU A 208 -0.11 -12.39 21.02
C LEU A 208 -1.39 -12.49 20.20
N ASP A 209 -1.30 -12.25 18.92
CA ASP A 209 -2.37 -12.39 17.94
C ASP A 209 -1.94 -13.19 16.72
N ALA A 210 -2.90 -13.71 15.98
CA ALA A 210 -2.67 -14.33 14.69
C ALA A 210 -3.81 -14.01 13.72
N VAL A 211 -3.47 -13.90 12.46
CA VAL A 211 -4.39 -13.84 11.34
C VAL A 211 -4.01 -14.87 10.29
N ALA A 212 -5.01 -15.55 9.72
CA ALA A 212 -4.85 -16.49 8.62
C ALA A 212 -5.89 -16.19 7.55
N TRP A 213 -5.59 -16.50 6.30
CA TRP A 213 -6.49 -16.27 5.17
C TRP A 213 -6.44 -17.38 4.14
N LEU A 214 -7.56 -17.51 3.42
CA LEU A 214 -7.74 -18.29 2.22
C LEU A 214 -8.35 -17.38 1.17
N VAL A 215 -7.57 -17.04 0.14
CA VAL A 215 -7.89 -15.96 -0.81
C VAL A 215 -7.79 -16.42 -2.26
N ASN A 216 -8.37 -15.66 -3.16
CA ASN A 216 -8.32 -15.95 -4.57
C ASN A 216 -6.90 -15.83 -5.11
N ARG A 217 -6.26 -14.68 -4.90
CA ARG A 217 -4.92 -14.39 -5.41
C ARG A 217 -4.22 -13.27 -4.64
N TRP A 218 -2.98 -13.06 -4.95
CA TRP A 218 -2.20 -11.87 -4.62
C TRP A 218 -2.68 -10.69 -5.47
N GLU A 219 -3.26 -9.70 -4.84
CA GLU A 219 -3.71 -8.50 -5.53
C GLU A 219 -2.67 -7.39 -5.35
N ASN A 220 -2.13 -6.93 -6.44
CA ASN A 220 -1.53 -5.62 -6.56
C ASN A 220 -2.51 -4.82 -7.40
N GLU A 221 -2.51 -3.51 -7.28
CA GLU A 221 -3.35 -2.61 -8.07
C GLU A 221 -3.48 -3.11 -9.52
N THR A 222 -4.61 -3.70 -9.83
CA THR A 222 -4.92 -4.17 -11.16
C THR A 222 -6.05 -3.30 -11.68
N THR A 223 -6.02 -3.02 -12.96
CA THR A 223 -7.06 -2.26 -13.69
C THR A 223 -8.42 -2.94 -13.74
N GLU A 224 -8.53 -4.15 -13.21
CA GLU A 224 -9.76 -4.94 -13.20
C GLU A 224 -10.41 -4.91 -11.81
N ASP A 225 -11.59 -4.33 -11.72
CA ASP A 225 -12.37 -4.28 -10.48
C ASP A 225 -13.73 -4.97 -10.65
N PRO A 226 -14.05 -5.94 -9.81
CA PRO A 226 -13.17 -6.66 -8.88
C PRO A 226 -12.20 -7.56 -9.64
N PRO A 227 -10.97 -7.76 -9.13
CA PRO A 227 -10.02 -8.63 -9.80
C PRO A 227 -10.57 -10.05 -9.88
N GLU A 228 -10.67 -10.56 -11.10
CA GLU A 228 -11.13 -11.93 -11.33
C GLU A 228 -10.10 -12.92 -10.76
N ASP A 229 -10.58 -14.07 -10.33
CA ASP A 229 -9.71 -15.18 -9.94
C ASP A 229 -9.02 -15.75 -11.18
N ASN A 230 -7.70 -15.65 -11.24
CA ASN A 230 -6.92 -16.01 -12.42
C ASN A 230 -6.65 -17.51 -12.59
N ASN A 231 -7.02 -18.33 -11.60
CA ASN A 231 -6.88 -19.78 -11.64
C ASN A 231 -7.91 -20.47 -10.71
N ARG A 232 -7.91 -21.82 -10.66
CA ARG A 232 -8.88 -22.56 -9.85
C ARG A 232 -8.44 -22.82 -8.41
N ALA A 233 -7.15 -22.72 -8.14
CA ALA A 233 -6.62 -22.96 -6.81
C ALA A 233 -6.74 -21.69 -5.96
N LYS A 234 -6.52 -21.82 -4.67
CA LYS A 234 -6.58 -20.70 -3.72
C LYS A 234 -5.23 -20.51 -3.05
N SER A 235 -4.95 -19.28 -2.73
CA SER A 235 -3.75 -18.89 -2.01
C SER A 235 -4.04 -18.81 -0.51
N VAL A 236 -3.06 -19.20 0.28
CA VAL A 236 -3.14 -19.23 1.75
C VAL A 236 -2.02 -18.43 2.37
N GLY A 237 -2.25 -17.96 3.56
CA GLY A 237 -1.20 -17.30 4.33
C GLY A 237 -1.64 -16.95 5.73
N GLY A 238 -0.76 -16.25 6.43
CA GLY A 238 -1.02 -15.81 7.78
C GLY A 238 0.11 -14.94 8.32
N ARG A 239 -0.20 -14.26 9.43
CA ARG A 239 0.76 -13.49 10.21
C ARG A 239 0.55 -13.76 11.70
N LEU A 240 1.62 -13.94 12.42
CA LEU A 240 1.67 -13.96 13.87
C LEU A 240 2.21 -12.62 14.36
N GLY A 241 1.46 -11.95 15.23
CA GLY A 241 1.82 -10.68 15.83
C GLY A 241 2.19 -10.83 17.30
N VAL A 242 3.28 -10.21 17.72
CA VAL A 242 3.72 -10.16 19.12
C VAL A 242 3.88 -8.71 19.56
N THR A 243 3.15 -8.31 20.60
CA THR A 243 3.16 -6.95 21.15
C THR A 243 3.63 -6.96 22.60
N PRO A 244 4.96 -7.12 22.84
CA PRO A 244 5.51 -7.32 24.18
C PRO A 244 5.47 -6.06 25.05
N LEU A 245 5.44 -4.87 24.45
CA LEU A 245 5.38 -3.59 25.12
C LEU A 245 4.02 -2.94 24.91
N GLN A 246 3.33 -2.63 26.01
CA GLN A 246 2.01 -2.00 26.04
C GLN A 246 2.02 -0.76 26.93
N GLY A 247 0.96 0.03 26.87
CA GLY A 247 0.84 1.26 27.65
C GLY A 247 1.42 2.46 26.93
N GLY A 248 2.40 3.14 27.50
CA GLY A 248 3.03 4.33 26.91
C GLY A 248 3.91 4.06 25.68
N GLN A 249 4.31 2.81 25.46
CA GLN A 249 5.13 2.37 24.33
C GLN A 249 4.45 1.19 23.67
N LEU A 250 4.43 1.18 22.34
CA LEU A 250 3.94 0.07 21.55
C LEU A 250 5.10 -0.50 20.74
N LEU A 251 5.42 -1.77 20.93
CA LEU A 251 6.27 -2.54 20.04
C LEU A 251 5.43 -3.68 19.47
N ASN A 252 5.25 -3.71 18.16
CA ASN A 252 4.64 -4.81 17.45
C ASN A 252 5.69 -5.47 16.56
N LEU A 253 5.82 -6.77 16.67
CA LEU A 253 6.68 -7.62 15.86
C LEU A 253 5.78 -8.59 15.10
N GLY A 254 5.98 -8.74 13.81
CA GLY A 254 5.24 -9.65 12.97
C GLY A 254 6.15 -10.63 12.24
N ILE A 255 5.65 -11.84 12.06
CA ILE A 255 6.21 -12.81 11.12
C ILE A 255 5.05 -13.47 10.39
N GLY A 256 5.19 -13.63 9.08
CA GLY A 256 4.12 -14.23 8.29
C GLY A 256 4.60 -14.73 6.95
N GLY A 257 3.64 -15.07 6.11
CA GLY A 257 3.91 -15.54 4.77
C GLY A 257 2.65 -15.74 3.95
N PHE A 258 2.86 -15.91 2.67
CA PHE A 258 1.86 -16.17 1.66
C PHE A 258 2.34 -17.29 0.75
N TRP A 259 1.44 -18.15 0.30
CA TRP A 259 1.74 -19.20 -0.65
C TRP A 259 0.52 -19.53 -1.49
N GLY A 260 0.67 -19.62 -2.80
CA GLY A 260 -0.36 -20.05 -3.71
C GLY A 260 -0.02 -19.83 -5.17
N PRO A 261 -0.77 -20.42 -6.09
CA PRO A 261 -0.60 -20.18 -7.52
C PRO A 261 -1.15 -18.79 -7.89
N GLU A 262 -0.36 -18.05 -8.66
CA GLU A 262 -0.63 -16.65 -8.98
C GLU A 262 -0.52 -16.34 -10.48
N GLN A 263 -0.39 -17.40 -11.30
CA GLN A 263 -0.32 -17.29 -12.76
C GLN A 263 -1.67 -17.64 -13.38
N ASP A 264 -1.97 -17.00 -14.51
CA ASP A 264 -3.22 -17.20 -15.23
C ASP A 264 -3.35 -18.64 -15.73
N ASP A 265 -4.51 -19.28 -15.43
CA ASP A 265 -4.83 -20.66 -15.77
C ASP A 265 -3.81 -21.72 -15.25
N ASP A 266 -2.90 -21.35 -14.37
CA ASP A 266 -1.92 -22.27 -13.78
C ASP A 266 -2.19 -22.54 -12.29
N ASN A 267 -2.36 -23.81 -11.95
CA ASN A 267 -2.56 -24.25 -10.57
C ASN A 267 -1.35 -25.02 -10.01
N ALA A 268 -0.30 -25.18 -10.77
CA ALA A 268 0.87 -26.01 -10.43
C ALA A 268 2.03 -25.19 -9.86
N HIS A 269 2.24 -24.00 -10.42
CA HIS A 269 3.36 -23.15 -10.04
C HIS A 269 2.93 -22.12 -9.00
N ALA A 270 3.67 -22.07 -7.90
CA ALA A 270 3.31 -21.24 -6.77
C ALA A 270 4.23 -20.02 -6.61
N ARG A 271 3.64 -18.92 -6.20
CA ARG A 271 4.31 -17.75 -5.63
C ARG A 271 4.28 -17.84 -4.12
N TRP A 272 5.35 -17.45 -3.47
CA TRP A 272 5.43 -17.45 -2.01
C TRP A 272 6.27 -16.30 -1.49
N ILE A 273 5.96 -15.87 -0.26
CA ILE A 273 6.81 -14.96 0.51
C ILE A 273 6.92 -15.43 1.96
N VAL A 274 8.01 -15.03 2.58
CA VAL A 274 8.17 -14.92 4.04
C VAL A 274 8.40 -13.46 4.36
N ASP A 275 7.64 -12.97 5.33
CA ASP A 275 7.64 -11.58 5.80
C ASP A 275 8.05 -11.52 7.26
N ALA A 276 8.80 -10.48 7.62
CA ALA A 276 9.02 -10.09 9.00
C ALA A 276 8.95 -8.57 9.13
N ASP A 277 8.15 -8.10 10.06
CA ASP A 277 7.90 -6.68 10.26
C ASP A 277 8.06 -6.25 11.72
N LEU A 278 8.36 -4.97 11.89
CA LEU A 278 8.48 -4.32 13.19
C LEU A 278 7.86 -2.92 13.13
N THR A 279 7.09 -2.57 14.15
CA THR A 279 6.69 -1.19 14.40
C THR A 279 6.87 -0.90 15.88
N TRP A 280 7.63 0.15 16.16
CA TRP A 280 7.86 0.65 17.50
C TRP A 280 7.44 2.12 17.58
N SER A 281 6.48 2.39 18.46
CA SER A 281 6.08 3.74 18.84
C SER A 281 6.49 3.97 20.27
N ALA A 282 7.48 4.82 20.50
CA ALA A 282 7.96 5.17 21.82
C ALA A 282 6.98 6.09 22.58
N SER A 283 7.17 6.25 23.87
CA SER A 283 6.49 7.30 24.65
C SER A 283 6.92 8.72 24.23
N LEU A 284 8.04 8.82 23.55
CA LEU A 284 8.52 10.01 22.84
C LEU A 284 7.78 10.16 21.50
N PRO A 285 7.82 11.33 20.88
CA PRO A 285 7.25 11.57 19.55
C PRO A 285 8.05 10.86 18.43
N LEU A 286 8.44 9.61 18.66
CA LEU A 286 9.26 8.78 17.76
C LEU A 286 8.49 7.53 17.38
N LEU A 287 8.43 7.27 16.07
CA LEU A 287 7.99 5.99 15.48
C LEU A 287 9.12 5.43 14.63
N VAL A 288 9.35 4.13 14.75
CA VAL A 288 10.26 3.37 13.89
C VAL A 288 9.49 2.18 13.32
N ALA A 289 9.60 1.97 12.02
CA ALA A 289 9.04 0.81 11.35
C ALA A 289 10.07 0.18 10.42
N ALA A 290 10.03 -1.12 10.28
CA ALA A 290 10.86 -1.86 9.33
C ALA A 290 10.13 -3.11 8.86
N GLU A 291 10.45 -3.54 7.65
CA GLU A 291 9.91 -4.76 7.05
C GLU A 291 10.95 -5.38 6.14
N ILE A 292 11.00 -6.69 6.09
CA ILE A 292 11.81 -7.48 5.18
C ILE A 292 10.96 -8.62 4.61
N VAL A 293 11.00 -8.76 3.30
CA VAL A 293 10.31 -9.83 2.57
C VAL A 293 11.30 -10.57 1.69
N TYR A 294 11.30 -11.89 1.80
CA TYR A 294 11.94 -12.77 0.83
C TYR A 294 10.89 -13.59 0.12
N GLY A 295 10.92 -13.63 -1.22
CA GLY A 295 9.93 -14.33 -2.01
C GLY A 295 10.48 -15.00 -3.24
N GLY A 296 9.65 -15.86 -3.81
CA GLY A 296 9.93 -16.55 -5.05
C GLY A 296 8.65 -16.97 -5.77
N GLU A 297 8.80 -17.30 -7.04
CA GLU A 297 7.75 -17.83 -7.90
C GLU A 297 8.36 -18.85 -8.88
N SER A 298 7.74 -20.01 -8.99
CA SER A 298 8.18 -21.06 -9.89
C SER A 298 7.47 -21.00 -11.24
N GLY A 299 8.09 -21.50 -12.30
CA GLY A 299 7.50 -21.64 -13.63
C GLY A 299 7.05 -20.33 -14.27
N VAL A 300 7.63 -19.21 -13.85
CA VAL A 300 7.16 -17.89 -14.29
C VAL A 300 7.69 -17.56 -15.68
N SER A 301 6.82 -17.00 -16.51
CA SER A 301 7.17 -16.49 -17.82
C SER A 301 7.10 -14.97 -17.81
N PHE A 302 8.18 -14.30 -18.16
CA PHE A 302 8.26 -12.85 -18.16
C PHE A 302 9.24 -12.33 -19.20
N ARG A 303 9.11 -11.07 -19.56
CA ARG A 303 10.01 -10.41 -20.48
C ARG A 303 11.11 -9.68 -19.72
N ARG A 304 12.31 -10.25 -19.72
CA ARG A 304 13.49 -9.61 -19.13
C ARG A 304 14.03 -8.57 -20.08
N ARG A 305 14.14 -7.35 -19.64
CA ARG A 305 14.81 -6.27 -20.41
C ARG A 305 16.30 -6.30 -20.16
N GLY A 306 17.07 -6.51 -21.22
CA GLY A 306 18.51 -6.23 -21.24
C GLY A 306 18.71 -4.73 -21.47
N LEU A 307 19.60 -4.11 -20.70
CA LEU A 307 19.95 -2.71 -20.94
C LEU A 307 21.14 -2.63 -21.92
N PRO A 308 21.14 -1.73 -22.90
CA PRO A 308 20.23 -0.60 -23.00
C PRO A 308 18.86 -0.89 -23.65
N PHE A 309 18.53 -1.98 -24.33
CA PHE A 309 17.21 -2.09 -24.95
C PHE A 309 16.83 -3.49 -25.52
N ALA A 310 17.63 -4.51 -25.29
CA ALA A 310 17.25 -5.85 -25.74
C ALA A 310 16.29 -6.50 -24.74
N ALA A 311 15.12 -6.91 -25.18
CA ALA A 311 14.23 -7.75 -24.38
C ALA A 311 14.45 -9.23 -24.74
N ALA A 312 14.52 -10.10 -23.74
CA ALA A 312 14.54 -11.53 -23.90
C ALA A 312 13.33 -12.13 -23.17
N GLU A 313 12.59 -12.98 -23.85
CA GLU A 313 11.57 -13.79 -23.20
C GLU A 313 12.24 -14.86 -22.33
N VAL A 314 11.80 -14.96 -21.11
CA VAL A 314 12.16 -16.00 -20.15
C VAL A 314 10.88 -16.78 -19.89
N SER A 315 10.90 -18.08 -20.09
CA SER A 315 9.75 -18.94 -19.87
C SER A 315 10.10 -20.08 -18.93
N ASP A 316 9.15 -20.49 -18.12
CA ASP A 316 9.25 -21.62 -17.18
C ASP A 316 10.50 -21.52 -16.28
N ALA A 317 10.69 -20.35 -15.68
CA ALA A 317 11.85 -20.06 -14.84
C ALA A 317 11.42 -19.87 -13.36
N ASP A 318 12.34 -20.21 -12.46
CA ASP A 318 12.18 -19.81 -11.05
C ASP A 318 12.70 -18.39 -10.86
N ALA A 319 11.90 -17.58 -10.19
CA ALA A 319 12.23 -16.19 -9.89
C ALA A 319 12.28 -15.94 -8.37
N HIS A 320 13.21 -15.08 -7.94
CA HIS A 320 13.37 -14.73 -6.53
C HIS A 320 13.57 -13.23 -6.34
N TRP A 321 13.12 -12.73 -5.20
CA TRP A 321 13.33 -11.34 -4.81
C TRP A 321 13.55 -11.19 -3.30
N LEU A 322 14.18 -10.08 -2.94
CA LEU A 322 14.38 -9.66 -1.56
C LEU A 322 14.04 -8.16 -1.48
N GLY A 323 13.07 -7.81 -0.66
CA GLY A 323 12.71 -6.42 -0.38
C GLY A 323 12.91 -6.09 1.08
N LEU A 324 13.26 -4.84 1.37
CA LEU A 324 13.29 -4.31 2.74
C LEU A 324 13.04 -2.80 2.75
N TYR A 325 12.50 -2.30 3.84
CA TYR A 325 12.58 -0.89 4.20
C TYR A 325 12.78 -0.69 5.71
N ALA A 326 13.28 0.49 6.05
CA ALA A 326 13.31 1.00 7.41
C ALA A 326 12.86 2.48 7.37
N LEU A 327 11.93 2.83 8.26
CA LEU A 327 11.34 4.16 8.40
C LEU A 327 11.55 4.64 9.84
N ALA A 328 11.93 5.89 10.00
CA ALA A 328 11.91 6.59 11.27
C ALA A 328 11.16 7.91 11.10
N HIS A 329 10.27 8.20 12.03
CA HIS A 329 9.52 9.45 12.08
C HIS A 329 9.62 10.07 13.46
N TYR A 330 9.76 11.40 13.50
CA TYR A 330 9.86 12.16 14.74
C TYR A 330 9.05 13.47 14.65
N ASP A 331 8.11 13.65 15.58
CA ASP A 331 7.39 14.91 15.75
C ASP A 331 8.28 15.93 16.47
N ILE A 332 8.84 16.88 15.73
CA ILE A 332 9.66 17.98 16.27
C ILE A 332 8.79 18.93 17.09
N ALA A 333 7.58 19.18 16.62
CA ALA A 333 6.57 20.04 17.24
C ALA A 333 5.17 19.47 16.94
N PRO A 334 4.11 19.90 17.65
CA PRO A 334 2.77 19.45 17.36
C PRO A 334 2.32 19.66 15.90
N TRP A 335 2.90 20.64 15.23
CA TRP A 335 2.58 21.02 13.85
C TRP A 335 3.61 20.57 12.82
N LEU A 336 4.73 19.90 13.24
CA LEU A 336 5.82 19.50 12.35
C LEU A 336 6.37 18.13 12.72
N GLY A 337 6.23 17.19 11.84
CA GLY A 337 6.91 15.90 11.86
C GLY A 337 7.95 15.79 10.75
N VAL A 338 8.96 14.95 10.94
CA VAL A 338 9.96 14.59 9.92
C VAL A 338 10.10 13.09 9.83
N SER A 339 10.21 12.61 8.60
CA SER A 339 10.37 11.18 8.30
C SER A 339 11.61 10.95 7.46
N PHE A 340 12.29 9.85 7.74
CA PHE A 340 13.34 9.30 6.89
C PHE A 340 13.02 7.85 6.59
N ARG A 341 13.10 7.44 5.32
CA ARG A 341 12.94 6.05 4.89
C ARG A 341 14.07 5.64 3.98
N TYR A 342 14.66 4.50 4.27
CA TYR A 342 15.49 3.74 3.35
C TYR A 342 14.71 2.55 2.83
N GLY A 343 14.70 2.32 1.53
CA GLY A 343 14.14 1.15 0.87
C GLY A 343 15.16 0.46 -0.02
N ALA A 344 15.08 -0.85 -0.13
CA ALA A 344 15.86 -1.63 -1.08
C ALA A 344 15.04 -2.81 -1.60
N PHE A 345 15.19 -3.10 -2.89
CA PHE A 345 14.53 -4.24 -3.54
C PHE A 345 15.49 -4.87 -4.54
N ARG A 346 15.83 -6.12 -4.31
CA ARG A 346 16.64 -6.93 -5.22
C ARG A 346 15.74 -7.89 -5.98
N ASP A 347 15.55 -7.62 -7.25
CA ASP A 347 14.92 -8.52 -8.20
C ASP A 347 15.99 -9.34 -8.88
N VAL A 348 16.16 -10.58 -8.42
CA VAL A 348 17.30 -11.41 -8.83
C VAL A 348 17.22 -11.75 -10.31
N ASP A 349 16.01 -12.09 -10.75
CA ASP A 349 15.77 -12.63 -12.09
C ASP A 349 15.11 -11.61 -13.03
N GLY A 350 14.58 -10.52 -12.49
CA GLY A 350 13.89 -9.47 -13.24
C GLY A 350 12.40 -9.75 -13.44
N ALA A 351 11.82 -10.69 -12.70
CA ALA A 351 10.42 -11.05 -12.85
C ALA A 351 9.46 -10.02 -12.25
N ARG A 352 9.90 -9.28 -11.21
CA ARG A 352 9.06 -8.30 -10.52
C ARG A 352 9.15 -6.89 -11.12
N THR A 353 10.32 -6.51 -11.61
CA THR A 353 10.60 -5.16 -12.14
C THR A 353 10.93 -5.15 -13.63
N GLY A 354 10.87 -6.30 -14.29
CA GLY A 354 11.26 -6.46 -15.69
C GLY A 354 12.77 -6.39 -15.92
N VAL A 355 13.58 -6.11 -14.90
CA VAL A 355 15.04 -5.98 -14.98
C VAL A 355 15.68 -6.67 -13.78
N ALA A 356 16.65 -7.55 -14.01
CA ALA A 356 17.46 -8.14 -12.95
C ALA A 356 18.35 -7.05 -12.33
N GLN A 357 17.90 -6.48 -11.19
CA GLN A 357 18.50 -5.28 -10.61
C GLN A 357 18.37 -5.24 -9.08
N THR A 358 19.06 -4.29 -8.50
CA THR A 358 18.86 -3.85 -7.11
C THR A 358 18.49 -2.38 -7.13
N LEU A 359 17.24 -2.09 -6.74
CA LEU A 359 16.72 -0.75 -6.50
C LEU A 359 16.97 -0.35 -5.06
N GLN A 360 17.30 0.91 -4.84
CA GLN A 360 17.45 1.51 -3.52
C GLN A 360 16.78 2.88 -3.52
N SER A 361 16.21 3.28 -2.41
CA SER A 361 15.67 4.63 -2.25
C SER A 361 15.99 5.22 -0.89
N PHE A 362 16.26 6.52 -0.89
CA PHE A 362 16.41 7.35 0.29
C PHE A 362 15.34 8.44 0.22
N THR A 363 14.43 8.42 1.17
CA THR A 363 13.30 9.35 1.22
C THR A 363 13.38 10.19 2.47
N PHE A 364 13.24 11.48 2.31
CA PHE A 364 13.16 12.44 3.41
C PHE A 364 11.86 13.26 3.24
N ALA A 365 11.02 13.29 4.27
CA ALA A 365 9.75 14.01 4.25
C ALA A 365 9.58 14.88 5.48
N SER A 366 9.00 16.06 5.29
CA SER A 366 8.49 16.93 6.35
C SER A 366 6.97 16.96 6.26
N ILE A 367 6.29 16.75 7.38
CA ILE A 367 4.83 16.73 7.48
C ILE A 367 4.40 17.92 8.32
N PHE A 368 3.64 18.81 7.71
CA PHE A 368 3.06 19.97 8.37
C PHE A 368 1.60 19.67 8.71
N HIS A 369 1.30 19.56 9.99
CA HIS A 369 -0.05 19.35 10.52
C HIS A 369 -0.79 20.67 10.52
N LEU A 370 -1.50 20.98 9.42
CA LEU A 370 -2.08 22.30 9.19
C LEU A 370 -3.22 22.61 10.15
N SER A 371 -3.96 21.65 10.65
CA SER A 371 -5.01 21.90 11.62
C SER A 371 -4.49 22.24 13.02
N GLU A 372 -3.23 21.97 13.32
CA GLU A 372 -2.55 22.46 14.52
C GLU A 372 -2.10 23.94 14.38
N LEU A 373 -1.82 24.38 13.15
CA LEU A 373 -1.49 25.77 12.85
C LEU A 373 -2.74 26.63 12.67
N VAL A 374 -3.79 26.09 12.06
CA VAL A 374 -5.04 26.76 11.74
C VAL A 374 -6.20 25.94 12.29
N PRO A 375 -6.64 26.19 13.53
CA PRO A 375 -7.70 25.40 14.19
C PRO A 375 -9.02 25.33 13.41
N ASP A 376 -9.31 26.33 12.58
CA ASP A 376 -10.54 26.37 11.75
C ASP A 376 -10.57 25.29 10.66
N LEU A 377 -9.44 24.63 10.37
CA LEU A 377 -9.38 23.49 9.48
C LEU A 377 -9.86 22.17 10.12
N ARG A 378 -10.17 22.19 11.42
CA ARG A 378 -10.74 21.03 12.11
C ARG A 378 -12.24 20.91 11.78
N PRO A 379 -12.73 19.70 11.50
CA PRO A 379 -14.16 19.51 11.25
C PRO A 379 -15.01 19.98 12.43
N LEU A 380 -16.14 20.64 12.13
CA LEU A 380 -17.07 21.11 13.15
C LEU A 380 -17.74 19.94 13.89
N GLY A 381 -17.78 19.99 15.20
CA GLY A 381 -18.53 19.05 16.03
C GLY A 381 -17.82 17.72 16.31
N VAL A 382 -16.55 17.59 15.94
CA VAL A 382 -15.73 16.40 16.24
C VAL A 382 -14.85 16.70 17.44
N THR A 383 -15.04 15.95 18.54
CA THR A 383 -14.12 15.97 19.67
C THR A 383 -12.97 15.04 19.33
N TYR A 384 -11.86 15.61 18.91
CA TYR A 384 -10.68 14.87 18.53
C TYR A 384 -9.86 14.49 19.78
N ALA A 385 -9.83 13.20 20.10
CA ALA A 385 -8.72 12.65 20.87
C ALA A 385 -7.61 12.36 19.87
N ARG A 386 -6.56 13.18 19.84
CA ARG A 386 -5.33 12.88 19.11
C ARG A 386 -4.83 11.51 19.62
N THR A 387 -5.29 10.45 18.96
CA THR A 387 -4.66 9.15 19.13
C THR A 387 -3.27 9.33 18.57
N ARG A 388 -2.31 9.41 19.49
CA ARG A 388 -0.89 9.45 19.22
C ARG A 388 -0.63 9.38 17.73
N HIS A 389 -0.10 10.43 17.16
CA HIS A 389 0.76 10.23 16.08
C HIS A 389 0.38 10.75 14.71
N HIS A 390 1.13 11.65 14.33
CA HIS A 390 1.79 11.70 13.05
C HIS A 390 0.90 12.02 11.84
N LEU A 391 -0.43 11.99 12.00
CA LEU A 391 -1.40 12.32 10.96
C LEU A 391 -2.44 13.29 11.52
N ASP A 392 -2.83 14.28 10.72
CA ASP A 392 -3.79 15.31 11.11
C ASP A 392 -5.00 15.32 10.14
N TRP A 393 -5.98 16.17 10.40
CA TRP A 393 -7.10 16.40 9.49
C TRP A 393 -6.65 16.94 8.15
N VAL A 394 -5.65 17.83 8.17
CA VAL A 394 -5.04 18.38 6.96
C VAL A 394 -3.53 18.36 7.14
N ASP A 395 -2.88 17.53 6.35
CA ASP A 395 -1.42 17.42 6.31
C ASP A 395 -0.89 17.95 4.98
N LEU A 396 0.15 18.79 5.03
CA LEU A 396 0.99 19.11 3.88
C LEU A 396 2.33 18.37 4.05
N ARG A 397 2.63 17.49 3.10
CA ARG A 397 3.88 16.73 3.08
C ARG A 397 4.79 17.28 2.01
N LEU A 398 6.04 17.57 2.38
CA LEU A 398 7.10 17.92 1.43
C LEU A 398 8.13 16.81 1.46
N GLU A 399 8.32 16.15 0.34
CA GLU A 399 9.18 14.97 0.22
C GLU A 399 10.24 15.16 -0.85
N TYR A 400 11.44 14.68 -0.54
CA TYR A 400 12.50 14.42 -1.49
C TYR A 400 12.87 12.94 -1.46
N ARG A 401 12.90 12.31 -2.64
CA ARG A 401 13.33 10.91 -2.81
C ARG A 401 14.45 10.82 -3.84
N LEU A 402 15.52 10.15 -3.45
CA LEU A 402 16.60 9.70 -4.32
C LEU A 402 16.41 8.20 -4.59
N GLY A 403 16.16 7.84 -5.85
CA GLY A 403 16.18 6.46 -6.33
C GLY A 403 17.55 6.12 -6.93
N HIS A 404 18.04 4.92 -6.69
CA HIS A 404 19.26 4.38 -7.27
C HIS A 404 19.06 2.93 -7.71
N SER A 405 19.67 2.56 -8.82
CA SER A 405 19.76 1.18 -9.29
C SER A 405 21.18 0.84 -9.73
N ASN A 406 21.57 -0.42 -9.54
CA ASN A 406 22.79 -0.96 -10.13
C ASN A 406 22.69 -1.14 -11.66
N ARG A 407 21.54 -0.84 -12.24
CA ARG A 407 21.27 -0.79 -13.69
C ARG A 407 20.78 0.59 -14.09
N PRO A 408 21.08 1.07 -15.30
CA PRO A 408 20.59 2.37 -15.77
C PRO A 408 19.12 2.27 -16.15
N VAL A 409 18.21 2.41 -15.16
CA VAL A 409 16.76 2.27 -15.31
C VAL A 409 15.99 3.58 -15.18
N PHE A 410 16.69 4.69 -14.96
CA PHE A 410 16.10 6.01 -14.88
C PHE A 410 16.38 6.76 -16.18
N ALA A 411 15.36 7.14 -16.91
CA ALA A 411 15.50 7.75 -18.22
C ALA A 411 14.62 8.98 -18.40
N ASP A 412 15.06 9.86 -19.29
CA ASP A 412 14.18 10.86 -19.88
C ASP A 412 13.37 10.19 -20.97
N VAL A 413 12.08 10.03 -20.73
CA VAL A 413 11.15 9.45 -21.71
C VAL A 413 10.27 10.57 -22.25
N GLU A 414 10.47 10.94 -23.50
CA GLU A 414 9.56 11.83 -24.22
C GLU A 414 8.76 11.03 -25.25
N PRO A 415 7.45 11.28 -25.41
CA PRO A 415 6.65 10.57 -26.40
C PRO A 415 7.25 10.71 -27.81
N GLY A 416 7.51 9.57 -28.46
CA GLY A 416 8.05 9.53 -29.82
C GLY A 416 9.56 9.78 -29.96
N ILE A 417 10.29 9.99 -28.87
CA ILE A 417 11.74 10.14 -28.87
C ILE A 417 12.39 8.86 -28.33
N PRO A 418 13.33 8.25 -29.06
CA PRO A 418 14.06 7.09 -28.57
C PRO A 418 14.83 7.43 -27.30
N ILE A 419 14.79 6.54 -26.31
CA ILE A 419 15.60 6.66 -25.11
C ILE A 419 17.06 6.47 -25.51
N THR A 420 17.84 7.55 -25.51
CA THR A 420 19.26 7.51 -25.88
C THR A 420 20.18 7.39 -24.67
N GLU A 421 19.70 7.81 -23.52
CA GLU A 421 20.47 7.84 -22.27
C GLU A 421 19.62 7.38 -21.10
N ALA A 422 20.20 6.54 -20.26
CA ALA A 422 19.58 6.14 -19.01
C ALA A 422 20.58 6.30 -17.85
N SER A 423 20.08 6.72 -16.71
CA SER A 423 20.83 6.97 -15.48
C SER A 423 20.65 5.84 -14.47
N HIS A 424 21.61 5.71 -13.57
CA HIS A 424 21.50 4.88 -12.38
C HIS A 424 20.71 5.56 -11.25
N THR A 425 20.38 6.84 -11.38
CA THR A 425 19.72 7.62 -10.33
C THR A 425 18.56 8.43 -10.89
N GLY A 426 17.51 8.57 -10.07
CA GLY A 426 16.38 9.44 -10.29
C GLY A 426 16.04 10.22 -9.03
N HIS A 427 15.61 11.46 -9.19
CA HIS A 427 15.23 12.33 -8.09
C HIS A 427 13.76 12.70 -8.22
N VAL A 428 13.04 12.61 -7.12
CA VAL A 428 11.62 13.01 -7.02
C VAL A 428 11.47 14.04 -5.92
N VAL A 429 10.77 15.13 -6.22
CA VAL A 429 10.32 16.11 -5.22
C VAL A 429 8.81 16.14 -5.27
N THR A 430 8.16 15.97 -4.12
CA THR A 430 6.71 15.94 -4.00
C THR A 430 6.23 16.92 -2.95
N ALA A 431 5.22 17.71 -3.29
CA ALA A 431 4.39 18.41 -2.33
C ALA A 431 2.99 17.77 -2.37
N GLN A 432 2.57 17.15 -1.26
CA GLN A 432 1.32 16.40 -1.19
C GLN A 432 0.41 16.98 -0.11
N LEU A 433 -0.83 17.26 -0.47
CA LEU A 433 -1.90 17.64 0.45
C LEU A 433 -2.77 16.42 0.75
N VAL A 434 -2.96 16.16 2.03
CA VAL A 434 -3.84 15.11 2.54
C VAL A 434 -4.93 15.76 3.37
N VAL A 435 -6.18 15.44 3.06
CA VAL A 435 -7.36 15.89 3.83
C VAL A 435 -8.13 14.65 4.27
N ASN A 436 -8.24 14.47 5.58
CA ASN A 436 -8.99 13.38 6.20
C ASN A 436 -10.35 13.88 6.70
N TYR A 437 -11.39 13.07 6.64
CA TYR A 437 -12.75 13.41 7.10
C TYR A 437 -13.52 12.20 7.66
#